data_ec4c851f756efafffc5fbf15eb408102
#
_entry.id   ec4c851f756efafffc5fbf15eb408102
#
_cell.length_a   1.000
_cell.length_b   1.000
_cell.length_c   1.000
_cell.angle_alpha   90.00
_cell.angle_beta   90.00
_cell.angle_gamma   90.00
#
_symmetry.space_group_name_H-M   'P 1'
#
loop_
_entity.id
_entity.type
_entity.pdbx_description
1 polymer ?
#
loop_
_entity_poly.entity_id
_entity_poly.type
_entity_poly.pdbx_seq_one_letter_code
_entity_poly.pdbx_strand_id
1 'polypeptide(L)'
;MKISNGVIVQAYTCELKKKMDESDVELLEFAVIDIRERFQSSSTEIYLPFELEMEIPSVSFHVPQRGDKKKLLDLSQRNSTHYMFDAQKQLELVDPERHVNRVMETMQKDLHLQDLPRHIECFDNSNIQGTNPVSACVVFKNAKPSKADYRSFIPKTVTGADDFGTMKEVVFRRYRRMLDEGESLPQLIIIDGGKGQLSSAVESLDDLGIRGKVAIIGIAKRLEEIYFPGDTLPIYLNKRSETLKLVQQLRDEAHRFSITKHRNRRSKDAIRSQLTEIKGVGMHTTQSLIAHFKTVNAVKEASIEDLEKVINVKLARIVFDYFNKAIQ
;
A
#
# COMPACT_ATOMS: atom_id res chain seq x y z
N MET A 1 -36.26 1.27 -16.80
CA MET A 1 -37.12 0.10 -17.02
C MET A 1 -38.50 0.56 -17.42
N LYS A 2 -39.15 -0.09 -18.42
CA LYS A 2 -40.55 0.13 -18.81
C LYS A 2 -41.42 -0.93 -18.17
N ILE A 3 -42.53 -0.50 -17.56
CA ILE A 3 -43.46 -1.39 -16.85
C ILE A 3 -44.81 -1.25 -17.49
N SER A 4 -45.46 -2.37 -17.78
CA SER A 4 -46.83 -2.42 -18.29
C SER A 4 -47.60 -3.52 -17.55
N ASN A 5 -48.78 -3.21 -17.03
CA ASN A 5 -49.63 -4.15 -16.28
C ASN A 5 -48.89 -4.87 -15.13
N GLY A 6 -48.01 -4.15 -14.42
CA GLY A 6 -47.22 -4.70 -13.29
C GLY A 6 -46.02 -5.57 -13.69
N VAL A 7 -45.72 -5.70 -15.00
CA VAL A 7 -44.59 -6.50 -15.49
C VAL A 7 -43.55 -5.61 -16.14
N ILE A 8 -42.28 -5.91 -15.91
CA ILE A 8 -41.14 -5.24 -16.59
C ILE A 8 -41.12 -5.77 -18.04
N VAL A 9 -41.51 -4.94 -19.00
CA VAL A 9 -41.53 -5.29 -20.42
C VAL A 9 -40.24 -4.91 -21.15
N GLN A 10 -39.43 -4.00 -20.58
CA GLN A 10 -38.18 -3.57 -21.17
C GLN A 10 -37.23 -3.01 -20.10
N ALA A 11 -35.97 -3.37 -20.19
CA ALA A 11 -34.89 -2.77 -19.42
C ALA A 11 -33.83 -2.22 -20.37
N TYR A 12 -33.30 -1.05 -20.06
CA TYR A 12 -32.22 -0.42 -20.81
C TYR A 12 -31.29 0.29 -19.85
N THR A 13 -30.01 0.15 -20.08
CA THR A 13 -28.97 0.85 -19.30
C THR A 13 -28.00 1.51 -20.27
N CYS A 14 -27.66 2.76 -20.02
CA CYS A 14 -26.69 3.51 -20.80
C CYS A 14 -25.75 4.28 -19.86
N GLU A 15 -24.56 4.56 -20.35
CA GLU A 15 -23.60 5.42 -19.69
C GLU A 15 -23.71 6.84 -20.27
N LEU A 16 -23.89 7.82 -19.39
CA LEU A 16 -23.81 9.23 -19.74
C LEU A 16 -22.51 9.79 -19.14
N LYS A 17 -21.70 10.42 -19.98
CA LYS A 17 -20.43 11.05 -19.55
C LYS A 17 -20.64 12.56 -19.46
N LYS A 18 -20.29 13.12 -18.31
CA LYS A 18 -20.19 14.59 -18.15
C LYS A 18 -19.15 15.11 -19.13
N LYS A 19 -19.53 16.07 -19.95
CA LYS A 19 -18.63 16.77 -20.89
C LYS A 19 -18.23 18.13 -20.39
N MET A 20 -19.03 18.69 -19.53
CA MET A 20 -18.84 19.96 -18.80
C MET A 20 -19.20 19.73 -17.33
N ASP A 21 -19.40 20.79 -16.56
CA ASP A 21 -19.81 20.72 -15.15
C ASP A 21 -21.32 20.50 -14.96
N GLU A 22 -21.93 19.63 -15.81
CA GLU A 22 -23.35 19.33 -15.69
C GLU A 22 -23.67 18.70 -14.32
N SER A 23 -24.79 19.12 -13.74
CA SER A 23 -25.33 18.54 -12.51
C SER A 23 -25.95 17.16 -12.79
N ASP A 24 -26.14 16.36 -11.73
CA ASP A 24 -26.80 15.05 -11.86
C ASP A 24 -28.26 15.20 -12.27
N VAL A 25 -28.90 16.34 -11.93
CA VAL A 25 -30.25 16.69 -12.33
C VAL A 25 -30.33 16.89 -13.85
N GLU A 26 -29.48 17.74 -14.41
CA GLU A 26 -29.40 18.01 -15.86
C GLU A 26 -29.12 16.74 -16.65
N LEU A 27 -28.21 15.88 -16.18
CA LEU A 27 -27.94 14.61 -16.83
C LEU A 27 -29.15 13.67 -16.80
N LEU A 28 -29.90 13.64 -15.72
CA LEU A 28 -31.09 12.78 -15.62
C LEU A 28 -32.21 13.34 -16.50
N GLU A 29 -32.38 14.64 -16.60
CA GLU A 29 -33.34 15.30 -17.51
C GLU A 29 -33.02 14.92 -18.97
N PHE A 30 -31.77 15.06 -19.37
CA PHE A 30 -31.31 14.61 -20.71
C PHE A 30 -31.61 13.11 -20.94
N ALA A 31 -31.27 12.26 -19.94
CA ALA A 31 -31.53 10.82 -20.05
C ALA A 31 -32.99 10.49 -20.20
N VAL A 32 -33.88 11.19 -19.50
CA VAL A 32 -35.35 10.97 -19.62
C VAL A 32 -35.81 11.31 -21.01
N ILE A 33 -35.37 12.41 -21.61
CA ILE A 33 -35.74 12.81 -22.98
C ILE A 33 -35.21 11.80 -23.98
N ASP A 34 -33.87 11.47 -23.96
CA ASP A 34 -33.26 10.52 -24.90
C ASP A 34 -33.90 9.15 -24.85
N ILE A 35 -34.17 8.62 -23.65
CA ILE A 35 -34.79 7.30 -23.50
C ILE A 35 -36.24 7.32 -24.01
N ARG A 36 -36.99 8.40 -23.76
CA ARG A 36 -38.37 8.52 -24.26
C ARG A 36 -38.41 8.57 -25.78
N GLU A 37 -37.57 9.35 -26.42
CA GLU A 37 -37.45 9.44 -27.87
C GLU A 37 -37.02 8.12 -28.48
N ARG A 38 -35.94 7.52 -27.96
CA ARG A 38 -35.40 6.26 -28.46
C ARG A 38 -36.38 5.10 -28.44
N PHE A 39 -37.22 5.02 -27.42
CA PHE A 39 -38.19 3.94 -27.25
C PHE A 39 -39.62 4.36 -27.55
N GLN A 40 -39.83 5.56 -28.11
CA GLN A 40 -41.14 6.14 -28.41
C GLN A 40 -42.12 5.92 -27.25
N SER A 41 -41.69 6.24 -26.05
CA SER A 41 -42.43 5.92 -24.83
C SER A 41 -43.64 6.84 -24.64
N SER A 42 -44.84 6.24 -24.56
CA SER A 42 -46.08 6.93 -24.23
C SER A 42 -46.44 6.89 -22.73
N SER A 43 -45.53 6.51 -21.87
CA SER A 43 -45.78 6.44 -20.43
C SER A 43 -46.11 7.82 -19.84
N THR A 44 -47.18 7.86 -19.04
CA THR A 44 -47.68 9.07 -18.38
C THR A 44 -47.09 9.26 -16.96
N GLU A 45 -46.50 8.23 -16.39
CA GLU A 45 -45.87 8.28 -15.08
C GLU A 45 -44.40 7.86 -15.20
N ILE A 46 -43.48 8.64 -14.58
CA ILE A 46 -42.06 8.34 -14.51
C ILE A 46 -41.61 8.38 -13.05
N TYR A 47 -40.91 7.34 -12.60
CA TYR A 47 -40.40 7.20 -11.25
C TYR A 47 -38.89 7.45 -11.24
N LEU A 48 -38.43 8.40 -10.41
CA LEU A 48 -37.08 8.96 -10.41
C LEU A 48 -36.46 8.89 -9.01
N PRO A 49 -35.13 8.91 -8.90
CA PRO A 49 -34.44 8.90 -7.62
C PRO A 49 -34.50 10.27 -6.87
N PHE A 50 -34.66 11.36 -7.59
CA PHE A 50 -34.78 12.72 -7.09
C PHE A 50 -35.66 13.57 -8.02
N GLU A 51 -36.09 14.74 -7.56
CA GLU A 51 -36.94 15.65 -8.31
C GLU A 51 -36.21 16.28 -9.50
N LEU A 52 -36.91 16.53 -10.59
CA LEU A 52 -36.45 17.24 -11.78
C LEU A 52 -37.14 18.60 -11.87
N GLU A 53 -36.47 19.58 -12.46
CA GLU A 53 -37.01 20.92 -12.69
C GLU A 53 -37.78 21.00 -14.01
N MET A 54 -37.65 19.99 -14.91
CA MET A 54 -38.30 19.96 -16.21
C MET A 54 -39.77 19.49 -16.14
N GLU A 55 -40.58 20.00 -17.05
CA GLU A 55 -41.95 19.52 -17.28
C GLU A 55 -42.11 18.91 -18.66
N ILE A 56 -42.80 17.78 -18.76
CA ILE A 56 -43.19 17.15 -20.04
C ILE A 56 -44.72 17.11 -20.10
N PRO A 57 -45.35 17.63 -21.17
CA PRO A 57 -46.80 17.57 -21.30
C PRO A 57 -47.35 16.16 -21.13
N SER A 58 -48.40 16.00 -20.33
CA SER A 58 -49.09 14.74 -20.03
C SER A 58 -48.22 13.68 -19.31
N VAL A 59 -47.12 14.07 -18.66
CA VAL A 59 -46.24 13.19 -17.87
C VAL A 59 -46.12 13.70 -16.43
N SER A 60 -46.32 12.78 -15.48
CA SER A 60 -46.11 13.06 -14.05
C SER A 60 -44.81 12.41 -13.54
N PHE A 61 -43.94 13.19 -12.88
CA PHE A 61 -42.75 12.71 -12.24
C PHE A 61 -43.01 12.40 -10.77
N HIS A 62 -42.47 11.28 -10.28
CA HIS A 62 -42.68 10.82 -8.93
C HIS A 62 -41.36 10.34 -8.30
N VAL A 63 -41.12 10.73 -7.05
CA VAL A 63 -40.01 10.22 -6.24
C VAL A 63 -40.55 9.30 -5.14
N PRO A 64 -40.68 7.97 -5.42
CA PRO A 64 -41.33 7.05 -4.50
C PRO A 64 -40.44 6.80 -3.26
N GLN A 65 -41.04 6.94 -2.07
CA GLN A 65 -40.37 6.74 -0.80
C GLN A 65 -40.59 5.33 -0.22
N ARG A 66 -41.69 4.63 -0.61
CA ARG A 66 -42.09 3.32 -0.07
C ARG A 66 -42.94 2.54 -1.08
N GLY A 67 -43.14 1.24 -0.82
CA GLY A 67 -43.97 0.36 -1.62
C GLY A 67 -43.30 -0.20 -2.88
N ASP A 68 -44.07 -0.80 -3.77
CA ASP A 68 -43.51 -1.53 -4.93
C ASP A 68 -42.82 -0.61 -5.94
N LYS A 69 -43.32 0.63 -6.09
CA LYS A 69 -42.69 1.65 -6.93
C LYS A 69 -41.25 1.97 -6.46
N LYS A 70 -41.06 2.04 -5.13
CA LYS A 70 -39.72 2.22 -4.55
C LYS A 70 -38.83 1.01 -4.77
N LYS A 71 -39.35 -0.20 -4.59
CA LYS A 71 -38.61 -1.46 -4.85
C LYS A 71 -38.14 -1.55 -6.30
N LEU A 72 -38.97 -1.13 -7.26
CA LEU A 72 -38.61 -1.10 -8.68
C LEU A 72 -37.49 -0.06 -8.97
N LEU A 73 -37.56 1.11 -8.33
CA LEU A 73 -36.50 2.12 -8.42
C LEU A 73 -35.19 1.58 -7.85
N ASP A 74 -35.23 0.95 -6.68
CA ASP A 74 -34.06 0.34 -6.05
C ASP A 74 -33.48 -0.80 -6.91
N LEU A 75 -34.34 -1.58 -7.58
CA LEU A 75 -33.89 -2.58 -8.55
C LEU A 75 -33.20 -1.92 -9.74
N SER A 76 -33.73 -0.81 -10.26
CA SER A 76 -33.11 -0.05 -11.34
C SER A 76 -31.73 0.48 -10.96
N GLN A 77 -31.60 1.03 -9.76
CA GLN A 77 -30.33 1.53 -9.23
C GLN A 77 -29.30 0.39 -9.07
N ARG A 78 -29.71 -0.75 -8.52
CA ARG A 78 -28.83 -1.93 -8.42
C ARG A 78 -28.35 -2.42 -9.78
N ASN A 79 -29.24 -2.47 -10.77
CA ASN A 79 -28.87 -2.88 -12.13
C ASN A 79 -27.89 -1.90 -12.77
N SER A 80 -28.07 -0.59 -12.58
CA SER A 80 -27.13 0.43 -13.07
C SER A 80 -25.75 0.30 -12.41
N THR A 81 -25.74 0.06 -11.09
CA THR A 81 -24.48 -0.17 -10.35
C THR A 81 -23.76 -1.43 -10.85
N HIS A 82 -24.51 -2.53 -11.05
CA HIS A 82 -23.93 -3.78 -11.57
C HIS A 82 -23.35 -3.59 -12.98
N TYR A 83 -24.09 -2.92 -13.86
CA TYR A 83 -23.62 -2.58 -15.20
C TYR A 83 -22.32 -1.76 -15.16
N MET A 84 -22.23 -0.78 -14.27
CA MET A 84 -21.03 0.02 -14.10
C MET A 84 -19.83 -0.83 -13.69
N PHE A 85 -20.01 -1.75 -12.72
CA PHE A 85 -18.94 -2.66 -12.30
C PHE A 85 -18.52 -3.63 -13.42
N ASP A 86 -19.49 -4.18 -14.17
CA ASP A 86 -19.18 -5.08 -15.28
C ASP A 86 -18.45 -4.34 -16.41
N ALA A 87 -18.88 -3.14 -16.75
CA ALA A 87 -18.22 -2.31 -17.75
C ALA A 87 -16.77 -1.97 -17.31
N GLN A 88 -16.57 -1.62 -16.04
CA GLN A 88 -15.24 -1.36 -15.50
C GLN A 88 -14.37 -2.62 -15.55
N LYS A 89 -14.90 -3.78 -15.16
CA LYS A 89 -14.20 -5.05 -15.22
C LYS A 89 -13.83 -5.45 -16.65
N GLN A 90 -14.70 -5.21 -17.61
CA GLN A 90 -14.39 -5.45 -19.03
C GLN A 90 -13.28 -4.52 -19.52
N LEU A 91 -13.26 -3.24 -19.12
CA LEU A 91 -12.17 -2.32 -19.45
C LEU A 91 -10.84 -2.78 -18.85
N GLU A 92 -10.84 -3.31 -17.63
CA GLU A 92 -9.63 -3.87 -17.00
C GLU A 92 -9.13 -5.13 -17.73
N LEU A 93 -10.03 -5.94 -18.31
CA LEU A 93 -9.65 -7.11 -19.10
C LEU A 93 -9.08 -6.74 -20.47
N VAL A 94 -9.56 -5.65 -21.08
CA VAL A 94 -9.09 -5.16 -22.38
C VAL A 94 -7.76 -4.40 -22.26
N ASP A 95 -7.59 -3.64 -21.20
CA ASP A 95 -6.35 -2.88 -20.91
C ASP A 95 -6.00 -2.97 -19.41
N PRO A 96 -5.35 -4.07 -19.00
CA PRO A 96 -4.96 -4.29 -17.60
C PRO A 96 -4.00 -3.23 -17.07
N GLU A 97 -3.25 -2.57 -17.94
CA GLU A 97 -2.27 -1.54 -17.56
C GLU A 97 -2.87 -0.14 -17.49
N ARG A 98 -4.07 0.08 -18.02
CA ARG A 98 -4.68 1.42 -18.06
C ARG A 98 -4.76 2.10 -16.70
N HIS A 99 -5.20 1.36 -15.68
CA HIS A 99 -5.26 1.90 -14.32
C HIS A 99 -3.86 2.24 -13.79
N VAL A 100 -2.90 1.34 -13.99
CA VAL A 100 -1.51 1.54 -13.57
C VAL A 100 -0.90 2.75 -14.28
N ASN A 101 -1.05 2.84 -15.60
CA ASN A 101 -0.53 3.95 -16.39
C ASN A 101 -1.14 5.28 -15.91
N ARG A 102 -2.45 5.34 -15.68
CA ARG A 102 -3.12 6.53 -15.15
C ARG A 102 -2.55 6.96 -13.79
N VAL A 103 -2.34 6.01 -12.87
CA VAL A 103 -1.75 6.31 -11.55
C VAL A 103 -0.33 6.84 -11.70
N MET A 104 0.48 6.22 -12.58
CA MET A 104 1.86 6.66 -12.84
C MET A 104 1.93 8.05 -13.49
N GLU A 105 1.05 8.33 -14.46
CA GLU A 105 0.94 9.64 -15.11
C GLU A 105 0.48 10.72 -14.12
N THR A 106 -0.50 10.40 -13.26
CA THR A 106 -0.94 11.31 -12.20
C THR A 106 0.19 11.61 -11.24
N MET A 107 0.94 10.59 -10.82
CA MET A 107 2.08 10.75 -9.92
C MET A 107 3.23 11.54 -10.56
N GLN A 108 3.52 11.29 -11.84
CA GLN A 108 4.49 12.07 -12.59
C GLN A 108 4.13 13.56 -12.61
N LYS A 109 2.86 13.86 -12.87
CA LYS A 109 2.36 15.24 -12.91
C LYS A 109 2.35 15.90 -11.53
N ASP A 110 1.83 15.21 -10.51
CA ASP A 110 1.70 15.75 -9.15
C ASP A 110 3.07 16.02 -8.50
N LEU A 111 4.08 15.20 -8.81
CA LEU A 111 5.43 15.29 -8.25
C LEU A 111 6.45 15.88 -9.23
N HIS A 112 6.01 16.40 -10.38
CA HIS A 112 6.88 17.01 -11.42
C HIS A 112 8.05 16.11 -11.83
N LEU A 113 7.82 14.80 -12.00
CA LEU A 113 8.86 13.84 -12.35
C LEU A 113 9.15 13.89 -13.86
N GLN A 114 10.42 13.65 -14.23
CA GLN A 114 10.81 13.55 -15.65
C GLN A 114 10.26 12.28 -16.30
N ASP A 115 10.37 11.15 -15.60
CA ASP A 115 9.95 9.84 -16.07
C ASP A 115 8.74 9.30 -15.30
N LEU A 116 7.98 8.39 -15.91
CA LEU A 116 6.92 7.66 -15.23
C LEU A 116 7.52 6.81 -14.08
N PRO A 117 7.06 6.96 -12.84
CA PRO A 117 7.64 6.29 -11.68
C PRO A 117 7.21 4.81 -11.59
N ARG A 118 7.61 4.01 -12.57
CA ARG A 118 7.28 2.57 -12.62
C ARG A 118 8.01 1.74 -11.58
N HIS A 119 9.19 2.18 -11.14
CA HIS A 119 9.96 1.60 -10.05
C HIS A 119 10.15 2.67 -8.97
N ILE A 120 9.56 2.42 -7.79
CA ILE A 120 9.60 3.32 -6.65
C ILE A 120 10.19 2.55 -5.47
N GLU A 121 11.14 3.16 -4.75
CA GLU A 121 11.68 2.63 -3.51
C GLU A 121 11.34 3.56 -2.34
N CYS A 122 10.88 2.99 -1.22
CA CYS A 122 10.61 3.76 -0.01
C CYS A 122 11.45 3.24 1.15
N PHE A 123 12.13 4.16 1.83
CA PHE A 123 12.99 3.88 2.98
C PHE A 123 12.34 4.34 4.28
N ASP A 124 12.34 3.49 5.29
CA ASP A 124 11.95 3.78 6.66
C ASP A 124 13.06 3.38 7.62
N ASN A 125 13.38 4.29 8.54
CA ASN A 125 14.27 4.01 9.68
C ASN A 125 13.43 3.76 10.93
N SER A 126 13.46 2.54 11.43
CA SER A 126 12.79 2.20 12.68
C SER A 126 13.84 2.03 13.80
N ASN A 127 13.87 3.01 14.69
CA ASN A 127 14.61 2.96 15.94
C ASN A 127 13.64 2.72 17.10
N ILE A 128 13.60 1.50 17.65
CA ILE A 128 12.86 1.25 18.87
C ILE A 128 13.82 1.35 20.04
N GLN A 129 13.76 2.46 20.78
CA GLN A 129 14.51 2.71 22.03
C GLN A 129 16.04 2.62 21.92
N GLY A 130 16.63 3.01 20.79
CA GLY A 130 18.08 3.11 20.64
C GLY A 130 18.85 1.78 20.54
N THR A 131 18.14 0.64 20.56
CA THR A 131 18.77 -0.67 20.43
C THR A 131 18.43 -1.34 19.11
N ASN A 132 19.44 -1.91 18.43
CA ASN A 132 19.28 -2.70 17.20
C ASN A 132 18.57 -1.97 16.05
N PRO A 133 19.03 -0.82 15.56
CA PRO A 133 18.40 -0.10 14.47
C PRO A 133 18.29 -1.00 13.22
N VAL A 134 17.13 -0.95 12.58
CA VAL A 134 16.86 -1.64 11.31
C VAL A 134 16.22 -0.66 10.36
N SER A 135 16.78 -0.50 9.19
CA SER A 135 16.19 0.26 8.10
C SER A 135 15.57 -0.67 7.08
N ALA A 136 14.41 -0.29 6.60
CA ALA A 136 13.67 -1.00 5.58
C ALA A 136 13.75 -0.25 4.25
N CYS A 137 13.85 -1.01 3.16
CA CYS A 137 13.64 -0.52 1.81
C CYS A 137 12.55 -1.41 1.18
N VAL A 138 11.40 -0.85 0.88
CA VAL A 138 10.34 -1.51 0.14
C VAL A 138 10.33 -1.03 -1.31
N VAL A 139 9.95 -1.91 -2.21
CA VAL A 139 9.97 -1.68 -3.64
C VAL A 139 8.59 -1.87 -4.22
N PHE A 140 8.12 -0.90 -4.99
CA PHE A 140 6.90 -1.01 -5.78
C PHE A 140 7.26 -0.92 -7.26
N LYS A 141 6.68 -1.82 -8.05
CA LYS A 141 6.79 -1.82 -9.52
C LYS A 141 5.40 -1.76 -10.12
N ASN A 142 5.15 -0.79 -11.00
CA ASN A 142 3.85 -0.58 -11.61
C ASN A 142 2.72 -0.48 -10.55
N ALA A 143 2.89 0.40 -9.55
CA ALA A 143 1.99 0.64 -8.43
C ALA A 143 1.70 -0.58 -7.52
N LYS A 144 2.44 -1.69 -7.65
CA LYS A 144 2.24 -2.91 -6.85
C LYS A 144 3.49 -3.25 -6.04
N PRO A 145 3.34 -3.80 -4.81
CA PRO A 145 4.46 -4.24 -3.99
C PRO A 145 5.26 -5.36 -4.67
N SER A 146 6.56 -5.17 -4.83
CA SER A 146 7.50 -6.20 -5.31
C SER A 146 8.28 -6.78 -4.13
N LYS A 147 7.64 -7.68 -3.38
CA LYS A 147 8.17 -8.20 -2.09
C LYS A 147 9.52 -8.92 -2.22
N ALA A 148 9.83 -9.51 -3.38
CA ALA A 148 11.11 -10.15 -3.66
C ALA A 148 12.28 -9.16 -3.66
N ASP A 149 11.99 -7.89 -3.99
CA ASP A 149 12.99 -6.82 -4.08
C ASP A 149 13.18 -6.06 -2.77
N TYR A 150 12.35 -6.33 -1.74
CA TYR A 150 12.47 -5.69 -0.42
C TYR A 150 13.83 -6.00 0.21
N ARG A 151 14.43 -5.01 0.85
CA ARG A 151 15.69 -5.14 1.57
C ARG A 151 15.57 -4.59 2.98
N SER A 152 16.29 -5.20 3.91
CA SER A 152 16.46 -4.68 5.26
C SER A 152 17.95 -4.50 5.54
N PHE A 153 18.29 -3.39 6.17
CA PHE A 153 19.66 -3.01 6.46
C PHE A 153 19.86 -2.89 7.95
N ILE A 154 21.02 -3.37 8.41
CA ILE A 154 21.53 -3.14 9.73
C ILE A 154 22.66 -2.12 9.55
N PRO A 155 22.58 -0.93 10.16
CA PRO A 155 23.69 0.02 10.13
C PRO A 155 24.98 -0.63 10.66
N LYS A 156 26.10 -0.31 10.04
CA LYS A 156 27.42 -0.86 10.40
C LYS A 156 28.36 0.19 10.99
N THR A 157 28.24 1.42 10.51
CA THR A 157 29.14 2.52 10.85
C THR A 157 28.54 3.46 11.87
N VAL A 158 27.22 3.46 12.01
CA VAL A 158 26.48 4.35 12.90
C VAL A 158 26.23 3.66 14.24
N THR A 159 26.65 4.30 15.33
CA THR A 159 26.43 3.85 16.72
C THR A 159 25.42 4.77 17.41
N GLY A 160 24.42 4.20 18.10
CA GLY A 160 23.42 4.98 18.82
C GLY A 160 22.19 5.34 17.98
N ALA A 161 21.45 6.36 18.40
CA ALA A 161 20.18 6.80 17.80
C ALA A 161 20.41 7.93 16.77
N ASP A 162 21.30 7.71 15.81
CA ASP A 162 21.55 8.65 14.72
C ASP A 162 20.78 8.22 13.46
N ASP A 163 19.57 8.77 13.32
CA ASP A 163 18.68 8.49 12.19
C ASP A 163 19.20 9.08 10.87
N PHE A 164 19.97 10.16 10.93
CA PHE A 164 20.52 10.84 9.76
C PHE A 164 21.68 10.04 9.15
N GLY A 165 22.67 9.69 9.99
CA GLY A 165 23.78 8.84 9.58
C GLY A 165 23.32 7.47 9.10
N THR A 166 22.31 6.91 9.77
CA THR A 166 21.70 5.64 9.37
C THR A 166 21.07 5.74 7.98
N MET A 167 20.29 6.78 7.70
CA MET A 167 19.67 6.99 6.39
C MET A 167 20.74 7.16 5.31
N LYS A 168 21.76 7.96 5.57
CA LYS A 168 22.90 8.14 4.65
C LYS A 168 23.58 6.80 4.32
N GLU A 169 23.95 6.02 5.34
CA GLU A 169 24.60 4.71 5.14
C GLU A 169 23.76 3.76 4.32
N VAL A 170 22.47 3.65 4.64
CA VAL A 170 21.57 2.67 4.02
C VAL A 170 21.30 3.00 2.55
N VAL A 171 21.01 4.26 2.24
CA VAL A 171 20.79 4.74 0.87
C VAL A 171 22.07 4.57 0.04
N PHE A 172 23.22 4.95 0.59
CA PHE A 172 24.51 4.74 -0.07
C PHE A 172 24.75 3.26 -0.40
N ARG A 173 24.58 2.35 0.56
CA ARG A 173 24.80 0.90 0.38
C ARG A 173 23.85 0.28 -0.63
N ARG A 174 22.58 0.73 -0.64
CA ARG A 174 21.58 0.24 -1.59
C ARG A 174 21.98 0.58 -3.02
N TYR A 175 22.24 1.86 -3.30
CA TYR A 175 22.50 2.30 -4.66
C TYR A 175 23.92 2.01 -5.12
N ARG A 176 24.90 1.99 -4.23
CA ARG A 176 26.23 1.48 -4.56
C ARG A 176 26.18 0.06 -5.09
N ARG A 177 25.44 -0.80 -4.40
CA ARG A 177 25.25 -2.18 -4.84
C ARG A 177 24.56 -2.28 -6.20
N MET A 178 23.48 -1.52 -6.42
CA MET A 178 22.78 -1.51 -7.71
C MET A 178 23.71 -1.07 -8.85
N LEU A 179 24.53 -0.07 -8.61
CA LEU A 179 25.53 0.39 -9.58
C LEU A 179 26.58 -0.69 -9.88
N ASP A 180 27.09 -1.35 -8.84
CA ASP A 180 28.10 -2.40 -8.97
C ASP A 180 27.54 -3.66 -9.67
N GLU A 181 26.24 -3.97 -9.49
CA GLU A 181 25.53 -5.08 -10.15
C GLU A 181 24.95 -4.70 -11.53
N GLY A 182 25.07 -3.43 -11.94
CA GLY A 182 24.52 -2.94 -13.22
C GLY A 182 22.98 -2.94 -13.27
N GLU A 183 22.32 -2.89 -12.11
CA GLU A 183 20.85 -2.81 -12.04
C GLU A 183 20.34 -1.41 -12.41
N SER A 184 19.15 -1.32 -12.98
CA SER A 184 18.49 -0.04 -13.28
C SER A 184 18.05 0.66 -12.00
N LEU A 185 18.36 1.95 -11.88
CA LEU A 185 17.92 2.77 -10.75
C LEU A 185 16.39 2.98 -10.77
N PRO A 186 15.75 3.20 -9.61
CA PRO A 186 14.34 3.57 -9.55
C PRO A 186 14.14 4.98 -10.14
N GLN A 187 12.93 5.28 -10.61
CA GLN A 187 12.57 6.62 -11.02
C GLN A 187 12.27 7.55 -9.84
N LEU A 188 11.85 6.97 -8.70
CA LEU A 188 11.51 7.74 -7.50
C LEU A 188 11.98 7.04 -6.24
N ILE A 189 12.65 7.80 -5.37
CA ILE A 189 13.00 7.43 -4.00
C ILE A 189 12.11 8.22 -3.04
N ILE A 190 11.55 7.54 -2.07
CA ILE A 190 10.74 8.12 -1.00
C ILE A 190 11.43 7.87 0.34
N ILE A 191 11.64 8.92 1.11
CA ILE A 191 12.19 8.84 2.46
C ILE A 191 11.06 9.07 3.46
N ASP A 192 10.71 8.06 4.26
CA ASP A 192 9.78 8.21 5.39
C ASP A 192 10.46 8.97 6.52
N GLY A 193 10.57 10.27 6.32
CA GLY A 193 11.25 11.18 7.24
C GLY A 193 11.19 12.62 6.79
N GLY A 194 11.47 13.52 7.74
CA GLY A 194 11.49 14.95 7.47
C GLY A 194 12.76 15.40 6.71
N LYS A 195 12.89 16.73 6.56
CA LYS A 195 13.97 17.38 5.80
C LYS A 195 15.38 16.88 6.12
N GLY A 196 15.67 16.61 7.40
CA GLY A 196 17.02 16.16 7.81
C GLY A 196 17.37 14.78 7.25
N GLN A 197 16.44 13.82 7.30
CA GLN A 197 16.65 12.48 6.72
C GLN A 197 16.72 12.55 5.19
N LEU A 198 15.88 13.39 4.57
CA LEU A 198 15.96 13.64 3.13
C LEU A 198 17.32 14.20 2.73
N SER A 199 17.82 15.20 3.43
CA SER A 199 19.15 15.79 3.15
C SER A 199 20.27 14.77 3.26
N SER A 200 20.25 13.92 4.29
CA SER A 200 21.24 12.83 4.45
C SER A 200 21.18 11.80 3.34
N ALA A 201 19.96 11.48 2.86
CA ALA A 201 19.80 10.60 1.71
C ALA A 201 20.33 11.23 0.42
N VAL A 202 20.10 12.54 0.22
CA VAL A 202 20.60 13.30 -0.94
C VAL A 202 22.15 13.33 -0.95
N GLU A 203 22.80 13.51 0.20
CA GLU A 203 24.27 13.42 0.30
C GLU A 203 24.80 12.08 -0.20
N SER A 204 24.07 10.97 0.06
CA SER A 204 24.47 9.65 -0.46
C SER A 204 24.39 9.58 -1.99
N LEU A 205 23.37 10.23 -2.58
CA LEU A 205 23.24 10.29 -4.05
C LEU A 205 24.34 11.16 -4.68
N ASP A 206 24.77 12.22 -3.97
CA ASP A 206 25.91 13.06 -4.36
C ASP A 206 27.22 12.27 -4.32
N ASP A 207 27.49 11.56 -3.20
CA ASP A 207 28.66 10.72 -3.00
C ASP A 207 28.78 9.61 -4.08
N LEU A 208 27.65 9.15 -4.62
CA LEU A 208 27.58 8.15 -5.69
C LEU A 208 27.54 8.74 -7.12
N GLY A 209 27.44 10.05 -7.27
CA GLY A 209 27.35 10.71 -8.58
C GLY A 209 26.06 10.41 -9.35
N ILE A 210 24.98 10.11 -8.63
CA ILE A 210 23.66 9.81 -9.22
C ILE A 210 22.59 10.85 -8.89
N ARG A 211 22.94 11.94 -8.21
CA ARG A 211 22.03 13.07 -8.03
C ARG A 211 21.55 13.59 -9.37
N GLY A 212 20.23 13.86 -9.49
CA GLY A 212 19.60 14.29 -10.74
C GLY A 212 19.28 13.15 -11.72
N LYS A 213 19.80 11.92 -11.49
CA LYS A 213 19.40 10.74 -12.29
C LYS A 213 18.18 10.02 -11.71
N VAL A 214 17.86 10.29 -10.45
CA VAL A 214 16.74 9.70 -9.72
C VAL A 214 16.03 10.81 -8.96
N ALA A 215 14.71 10.87 -9.04
CA ALA A 215 13.93 11.77 -8.22
C ALA A 215 13.89 11.25 -6.77
N ILE A 216 13.96 12.16 -5.80
CA ILE A 216 13.88 11.82 -4.37
C ILE A 216 12.98 12.82 -3.65
N ILE A 217 12.12 12.32 -2.76
CA ILE A 217 11.26 13.12 -1.89
C ILE A 217 11.30 12.61 -0.46
N GLY A 218 11.00 13.50 0.50
CA GLY A 218 10.77 13.15 1.89
C GLY A 218 9.31 13.29 2.25
N ILE A 219 8.80 12.47 3.18
CA ILE A 219 7.43 12.55 3.70
C ILE A 219 7.47 12.70 5.21
N ALA A 220 6.88 13.80 5.72
CA ALA A 220 6.77 14.01 7.15
C ALA A 220 5.46 13.41 7.71
N LYS A 221 5.58 12.68 8.84
CA LYS A 221 4.52 11.82 9.42
C LYS A 221 3.21 12.52 9.80
N ARG A 222 3.24 13.79 10.27
CA ARG A 222 2.07 14.41 10.90
C ARG A 222 1.03 14.97 9.93
N LEU A 223 1.46 15.52 8.78
CA LEU A 223 0.60 16.24 7.85
C LEU A 223 0.70 15.73 6.42
N GLU A 224 1.40 14.61 6.21
CA GLU A 224 1.68 14.08 4.87
C GLU A 224 2.36 15.10 3.95
N GLU A 225 3.22 15.92 4.58
CA GLU A 225 4.01 16.94 3.92
C GLU A 225 5.07 16.31 3.04
N ILE A 226 5.08 16.68 1.78
CA ILE A 226 6.09 16.22 0.82
C ILE A 226 7.14 17.31 0.66
N TYR A 227 8.40 16.92 0.86
CA TYR A 227 9.56 17.80 0.71
C TYR A 227 10.40 17.36 -0.49
N PHE A 228 10.80 18.32 -1.31
CA PHE A 228 11.84 18.13 -2.32
C PHE A 228 13.21 18.54 -1.75
N PRO A 229 14.31 18.03 -2.33
CA PRO A 229 15.66 18.42 -1.92
C PRO A 229 15.90 19.93 -2.05
N GLY A 230 16.30 20.56 -0.97
CA GLY A 230 16.59 22.00 -0.95
C GLY A 230 15.38 22.90 -0.68
N ASP A 231 14.16 22.39 -0.74
CA ASP A 231 12.96 23.20 -0.48
C ASP A 231 12.75 23.47 1.01
N THR A 232 12.41 24.72 1.31
CA THR A 232 12.07 25.11 2.68
C THR A 232 10.63 24.85 3.05
N LEU A 233 9.73 24.84 2.07
CA LEU A 233 8.29 24.64 2.23
C LEU A 233 7.86 23.29 1.66
N PRO A 234 6.96 22.55 2.34
CA PRO A 234 6.38 21.32 1.81
C PRO A 234 5.34 21.61 0.75
N ILE A 235 5.08 20.63 -0.09
CA ILE A 235 3.87 20.61 -0.91
C ILE A 235 2.83 19.69 -0.26
N TYR A 236 1.56 20.00 -0.52
CA TYR A 236 0.42 19.21 -0.07
C TYR A 236 -0.34 18.69 -1.27
N LEU A 237 -0.51 17.38 -1.35
CA LEU A 237 -1.34 16.76 -2.36
C LEU A 237 -2.81 16.74 -1.94
N ASN A 238 -3.70 16.72 -2.93
CA ASN A 238 -5.11 16.53 -2.65
C ASN A 238 -5.32 15.18 -1.93
N LYS A 239 -6.10 15.20 -0.83
CA LYS A 239 -6.40 14.00 -0.01
C LYS A 239 -7.05 12.85 -0.80
N ARG A 240 -7.69 13.15 -1.93
CA ARG A 240 -8.30 12.15 -2.83
C ARG A 240 -7.38 11.72 -3.97
N SER A 241 -6.20 12.33 -4.12
CA SER A 241 -5.23 12.01 -5.17
C SER A 241 -4.80 10.55 -5.12
N GLU A 242 -4.69 9.91 -6.28
CA GLU A 242 -4.15 8.56 -6.41
C GLU A 242 -2.65 8.52 -6.05
N THR A 243 -1.94 9.62 -6.32
CA THR A 243 -0.54 9.82 -5.91
C THR A 243 -0.39 9.72 -4.40
N LEU A 244 -1.20 10.48 -3.64
CA LEU A 244 -1.13 10.46 -2.18
C LEU A 244 -1.45 9.08 -1.61
N LYS A 245 -2.47 8.42 -2.14
CA LYS A 245 -2.83 7.05 -1.72
C LYS A 245 -1.69 6.06 -1.96
N LEU A 246 -1.01 6.13 -3.11
CA LEU A 246 0.12 5.25 -3.41
C LEU A 246 1.33 5.55 -2.52
N VAL A 247 1.62 6.83 -2.27
CA VAL A 247 2.67 7.27 -1.36
C VAL A 247 2.40 6.78 0.08
N GLN A 248 1.15 6.88 0.55
CA GLN A 248 0.73 6.34 1.86
C GLN A 248 0.92 4.82 1.92
N GLN A 249 0.52 4.08 0.87
CA GLN A 249 0.71 2.63 0.81
C GLN A 249 2.19 2.24 0.89
N LEU A 250 3.07 2.97 0.18
CA LEU A 250 4.52 2.75 0.23
C LEU A 250 5.07 2.99 1.63
N ARG A 251 4.71 4.10 2.26
CA ARG A 251 5.11 4.45 3.63
C ARG A 251 4.63 3.40 4.63
N ASP A 252 3.35 3.08 4.62
CA ASP A 252 2.75 2.14 5.55
C ASP A 252 3.36 0.74 5.40
N GLU A 253 3.66 0.33 4.17
CA GLU A 253 4.34 -0.94 3.89
C GLU A 253 5.80 -0.93 4.34
N ALA A 254 6.54 0.18 4.16
CA ALA A 254 7.91 0.33 4.65
C ALA A 254 7.94 0.22 6.19
N HIS A 255 7.03 0.92 6.84
CA HIS A 255 6.87 0.88 8.29
C HIS A 255 6.49 -0.53 8.80
N ARG A 256 5.50 -1.18 8.17
CA ARG A 256 5.11 -2.56 8.48
C ARG A 256 6.28 -3.53 8.34
N PHE A 257 7.04 -3.43 7.24
CA PHE A 257 8.18 -4.29 6.98
C PHE A 257 9.31 -4.06 7.98
N SER A 258 9.59 -2.81 8.32
CA SER A 258 10.57 -2.41 9.32
C SER A 258 10.24 -3.00 10.70
N ILE A 259 9.01 -2.82 11.19
CA ILE A 259 8.54 -3.39 12.47
C ILE A 259 8.68 -4.92 12.48
N THR A 260 8.29 -5.58 11.38
CA THR A 260 8.36 -7.05 11.28
C THR A 260 9.81 -7.54 11.39
N LYS A 261 10.74 -6.88 10.69
CA LYS A 261 12.17 -7.23 10.76
C LYS A 261 12.76 -6.97 12.14
N HIS A 262 12.37 -5.86 12.75
CA HIS A 262 12.80 -5.51 14.11
C HIS A 262 12.31 -6.53 15.16
N ARG A 263 11.03 -6.92 15.12
CA ARG A 263 10.46 -7.94 16.00
C ARG A 263 11.17 -9.28 15.85
N ASN A 264 11.39 -9.72 14.61
CA ASN A 264 12.08 -10.97 14.33
C ASN A 264 13.52 -10.98 14.84
N ARG A 265 14.21 -9.83 14.77
CA ARG A 265 15.56 -9.68 15.31
C ARG A 265 15.56 -9.74 16.84
N ARG A 266 14.70 -8.95 17.51
CA ARG A 266 14.58 -9.00 18.98
C ARG A 266 14.27 -10.40 19.49
N SER A 267 13.37 -11.13 18.81
CA SER A 267 13.08 -12.53 19.17
C SER A 267 14.33 -13.40 19.06
N LYS A 268 15.10 -13.26 17.99
CA LYS A 268 16.35 -14.02 17.83
C LYS A 268 17.40 -13.65 18.86
N ASP A 269 17.55 -12.37 19.17
CA ASP A 269 18.54 -11.91 20.16
C ASP A 269 18.12 -12.34 21.60
N ALA A 270 16.82 -12.28 21.92
CA ALA A 270 16.31 -12.79 23.19
C ALA A 270 16.51 -14.30 23.34
N ILE A 271 16.29 -15.07 22.26
CA ILE A 271 16.56 -16.52 22.24
C ILE A 271 18.04 -16.77 22.48
N ARG A 272 18.89 -16.04 21.77
CA ARG A 272 20.34 -16.17 21.89
C ARG A 272 20.80 -15.87 23.31
N SER A 273 20.32 -14.81 23.93
CA SER A 273 20.65 -14.46 25.31
C SER A 273 20.28 -15.58 26.27
N GLN A 274 19.03 -16.05 26.25
CA GLN A 274 18.55 -17.10 27.15
C GLN A 274 19.27 -18.44 26.95
N LEU A 275 19.58 -18.84 25.71
CA LEU A 275 20.30 -20.08 25.45
C LEU A 275 21.78 -20.00 25.82
N THR A 276 22.41 -18.83 25.72
CA THR A 276 23.82 -18.63 26.11
C THR A 276 24.00 -18.60 27.64
N GLU A 277 22.96 -18.34 28.43
CA GLU A 277 22.99 -18.47 29.90
C GLU A 277 23.07 -19.92 30.38
N ILE A 278 22.70 -20.89 29.51
CA ILE A 278 22.75 -22.31 29.85
C ILE A 278 24.19 -22.80 29.84
N LYS A 279 24.69 -23.20 31.01
CA LYS A 279 26.06 -23.71 31.17
C LYS A 279 26.34 -24.89 30.25
N GLY A 280 27.29 -24.74 29.33
CA GLY A 280 27.70 -25.77 28.37
C GLY A 280 27.07 -25.60 26.97
N VAL A 281 26.11 -24.69 26.78
CA VAL A 281 25.54 -24.36 25.47
C VAL A 281 26.36 -23.25 24.83
N GLY A 282 27.17 -23.60 23.84
CA GLY A 282 28.00 -22.66 23.10
C GLY A 282 27.28 -21.99 21.93
N MET A 283 27.98 -21.03 21.29
CA MET A 283 27.43 -20.24 20.19
C MET A 283 26.90 -21.08 19.02
N HIS A 284 27.60 -22.15 18.65
CA HIS A 284 27.20 -23.05 17.55
C HIS A 284 25.91 -23.80 17.87
N THR A 285 25.81 -24.36 19.09
CA THR A 285 24.61 -25.05 19.56
C THR A 285 23.39 -24.10 19.59
N THR A 286 23.61 -22.88 20.09
CA THR A 286 22.58 -21.82 20.09
C THR A 286 22.12 -21.50 18.67
N GLN A 287 23.03 -21.37 17.71
CA GLN A 287 22.67 -21.11 16.32
C GLN A 287 21.86 -22.26 15.70
N SER A 288 22.24 -23.53 15.96
CA SER A 288 21.51 -24.70 15.48
C SER A 288 20.08 -24.74 16.02
N LEU A 289 19.90 -24.52 17.32
CA LEU A 289 18.58 -24.44 17.95
C LEU A 289 17.73 -23.31 17.40
N ILE A 290 18.29 -22.10 17.22
CA ILE A 290 17.58 -20.98 16.63
C ILE A 290 17.17 -21.25 15.17
N ALA A 291 18.05 -21.89 14.40
CA ALA A 291 17.78 -22.19 13.00
C ALA A 291 16.59 -23.17 12.84
N HIS A 292 16.48 -24.16 13.76
CA HIS A 292 15.44 -25.18 13.71
C HIS A 292 14.13 -24.71 14.37
N PHE A 293 14.17 -24.29 15.63
CA PHE A 293 12.96 -23.99 16.42
C PHE A 293 12.42 -22.59 16.25
N LYS A 294 13.18 -21.63 15.71
CA LYS A 294 12.80 -20.23 15.39
C LYS A 294 12.35 -19.37 16.58
N THR A 295 11.80 -19.94 17.65
CA THR A 295 11.33 -19.22 18.84
C THR A 295 11.79 -19.91 20.14
N VAL A 296 11.92 -19.12 21.25
CA VAL A 296 12.24 -19.67 22.59
C VAL A 296 11.17 -20.63 23.07
N ASN A 297 9.90 -20.27 22.85
CA ASN A 297 8.79 -21.11 23.28
C ASN A 297 8.81 -22.48 22.60
N ALA A 298 9.14 -22.52 21.30
CA ALA A 298 9.30 -23.79 20.60
C ALA A 298 10.47 -24.63 21.15
N VAL A 299 11.56 -24.01 21.62
CA VAL A 299 12.65 -24.74 22.30
C VAL A 299 12.23 -25.23 23.69
N LYS A 300 11.45 -24.41 24.42
CA LYS A 300 10.93 -24.79 25.76
C LYS A 300 9.92 -25.94 25.71
N GLU A 301 9.07 -25.94 24.69
CA GLU A 301 8.02 -26.94 24.48
C GLU A 301 8.52 -28.20 23.76
N ALA A 302 9.74 -28.15 23.22
CA ALA A 302 10.33 -29.29 22.49
C ALA A 302 10.60 -30.47 23.41
N SER A 303 10.31 -31.68 22.91
CA SER A 303 10.70 -32.90 23.56
C SER A 303 12.22 -33.11 23.53
N ILE A 304 12.75 -33.96 24.43
CA ILE A 304 14.17 -34.34 24.40
C ILE A 304 14.53 -34.92 23.00
N GLU A 305 13.66 -35.73 22.45
CA GLU A 305 13.84 -36.38 21.13
C GLU A 305 13.94 -35.35 20.00
N ASP A 306 13.17 -34.27 20.04
CA ASP A 306 13.24 -33.21 19.03
C ASP A 306 14.51 -32.35 19.18
N LEU A 307 14.93 -32.12 20.42
CA LEU A 307 16.22 -31.45 20.68
C LEU A 307 17.39 -32.31 20.22
N GLU A 308 17.34 -33.63 20.41
CA GLU A 308 18.39 -34.55 19.96
C GLU A 308 18.55 -34.63 18.44
N LYS A 309 17.51 -34.32 17.68
CA LYS A 309 17.62 -34.23 16.21
C LYS A 309 18.47 -33.04 15.75
N VAL A 310 18.65 -32.04 16.61
CA VAL A 310 19.32 -30.77 16.28
C VAL A 310 20.69 -30.63 16.95
N ILE A 311 20.80 -31.14 18.18
CA ILE A 311 22.00 -31.07 19.01
C ILE A 311 22.32 -32.45 19.63
N ASN A 312 23.51 -32.59 20.18
CA ASN A 312 23.87 -33.87 20.78
C ASN A 312 23.03 -34.18 22.05
N VAL A 313 22.88 -35.50 22.36
CA VAL A 313 22.07 -36.03 23.45
C VAL A 313 22.36 -35.35 24.80
N LYS A 314 23.64 -35.12 25.11
CA LYS A 314 24.07 -34.52 26.37
C LYS A 314 23.60 -33.05 26.49
N LEU A 315 23.71 -32.28 25.42
CA LEU A 315 23.25 -30.88 25.39
C LEU A 315 21.73 -30.79 25.33
N ALA A 316 21.05 -31.73 24.64
CA ALA A 316 19.58 -31.78 24.60
C ALA A 316 18.99 -31.92 26.01
N ARG A 317 19.55 -32.81 26.83
CA ARG A 317 19.13 -32.96 28.23
C ARG A 317 19.40 -31.71 29.07
N ILE A 318 20.53 -31.07 28.92
CA ILE A 318 20.88 -29.84 29.65
C ILE A 318 19.89 -28.71 29.31
N VAL A 319 19.56 -28.55 28.01
CA VAL A 319 18.60 -27.54 27.55
C VAL A 319 17.20 -27.83 28.07
N PHE A 320 16.76 -29.10 27.95
CA PHE A 320 15.46 -29.54 28.44
C PHE A 320 15.31 -29.33 29.94
N ASP A 321 16.29 -29.75 30.74
CA ASP A 321 16.28 -29.60 32.19
C ASP A 321 16.28 -28.12 32.62
N TYR A 322 17.02 -27.26 31.92
CA TYR A 322 17.04 -25.83 32.23
C TYR A 322 15.66 -25.19 32.13
N PHE A 323 14.92 -25.49 31.07
CA PHE A 323 13.59 -24.90 30.88
C PHE A 323 12.50 -25.57 31.72
N ASN A 324 12.61 -26.85 32.06
CA ASN A 324 11.62 -27.57 32.86
C ASN A 324 11.87 -27.43 34.37
N LYS A 325 13.10 -27.17 34.83
CA LYS A 325 13.37 -26.86 36.27
C LYS A 325 12.92 -25.47 36.68
N ALA A 326 12.67 -24.53 35.74
CA ALA A 326 12.15 -23.21 36.04
C ALA A 326 10.62 -23.19 36.26
N ILE A 327 9.93 -24.34 36.21
CA ILE A 327 8.47 -24.47 36.38
C ILE A 327 8.11 -25.06 37.76
N GLN A 328 9.10 -25.46 38.57
CA GLN A 328 8.95 -25.81 39.99
C GLN A 328 9.44 -24.63 40.86
#